data_39188c4b06cee3b806efa997822a3cbe
#
_entry.id   39188c4b06cee3b806efa997822a3cbe
#
_cell.length_a   1.000
_cell.length_b   1.000
_cell.length_c   1.000
_cell.angle_alpha   90.00
_cell.angle_beta   90.00
_cell.angle_gamma   90.00
#
_symmetry.space_group_name_H-M   'P 1'
#
loop_
_entity.id
_entity.type
_entity.pdbx_description
1 polymer ?
#
loop_
_entity_poly.entity_id
_entity_poly.type
_entity_poly.pdbx_seq_one_letter_code
_entity_poly.pdbx_strand_id
1 'polypeptide(L)'
;MYTPEQRDEIRDRLLDRARADDRVTGAALTGSAALGNEDRWSDVDVFLGVAESANLDEVVADWTSTVYEEADAVHHWDVRAGTALYRVFLLGSGLQVDIAFTPESDFGARSPSFQAVFGEPVDVPAPEPPAFADVAGLGWLGLLHAGKAIDRGRPWEAAYWIGCVRDQTLTLACLRLGESPRYSRGADALPAGITAPLEETLVSAPRAGELRRALRAARQCLLEEIGRTDTALADRLDQALAGG
;
A
#
# COMPACT_ATOMS: atom_id res chain seq x y z
N MET A 1 19.20 15.19 4.25
CA MET A 1 18.62 14.34 3.17
C MET A 1 19.68 13.32 2.81
N TYR A 2 19.35 12.05 2.80
CA TYR A 2 20.29 10.96 2.50
C TYR A 2 20.71 10.92 1.02
N THR A 3 21.83 10.24 0.75
CA THR A 3 22.28 9.90 -0.60
C THR A 3 22.06 8.40 -0.90
N PRO A 4 22.04 7.96 -2.17
CA PRO A 4 21.98 6.55 -2.51
C PRO A 4 23.09 5.72 -1.84
N GLU A 5 24.30 6.27 -1.74
CA GLU A 5 25.44 5.60 -1.11
C GLU A 5 25.20 5.38 0.40
N GLN A 6 24.62 6.37 1.08
CA GLN A 6 24.26 6.24 2.50
C GLN A 6 23.15 5.21 2.72
N ARG A 7 22.17 5.14 1.81
CA ARG A 7 21.13 4.09 1.82
C ARG A 7 21.76 2.71 1.67
N ASP A 8 22.63 2.56 0.67
CA ASP A 8 23.31 1.28 0.39
C ASP A 8 24.19 0.82 1.56
N GLU A 9 24.92 1.75 2.20
CA GLU A 9 25.70 1.45 3.42
C GLU A 9 24.82 0.96 4.58
N ILE A 10 23.62 1.54 4.75
CA ILE A 10 22.70 1.09 5.81
C ILE A 10 22.15 -0.29 5.46
N ARG A 11 21.74 -0.53 4.20
CA ARG A 11 21.28 -1.84 3.73
C ARG A 11 22.33 -2.91 3.99
N ASP A 12 23.57 -2.66 3.58
CA ASP A 12 24.67 -3.63 3.70
C ASP A 12 24.97 -3.94 5.18
N ARG A 13 24.99 -2.95 6.07
CA ARG A 13 25.13 -3.17 7.51
C ARG A 13 24.01 -4.02 8.10
N LEU A 14 22.77 -3.79 7.70
CA LEU A 14 21.62 -4.60 8.15
C LEU A 14 21.75 -6.06 7.67
N LEU A 15 22.19 -6.27 6.43
CA LEU A 15 22.42 -7.61 5.90
C LEU A 15 23.61 -8.32 6.58
N ASP A 16 24.68 -7.60 6.89
CA ASP A 16 25.83 -8.16 7.62
C ASP A 16 25.45 -8.53 9.05
N ARG A 17 24.65 -7.67 9.73
CA ARG A 17 24.06 -8.03 11.02
C ARG A 17 23.17 -9.25 10.94
N ALA A 18 22.34 -9.37 9.89
CA ALA A 18 21.48 -10.52 9.70
C ALA A 18 22.29 -11.83 9.58
N ARG A 19 23.42 -11.79 8.89
CA ARG A 19 24.33 -12.94 8.80
C ARG A 19 25.02 -13.30 10.12
N ALA A 20 25.22 -12.30 10.99
CA ALA A 20 25.90 -12.49 12.28
C ALA A 20 24.95 -12.86 13.43
N ASP A 21 23.64 -12.78 13.24
CA ASP A 21 22.63 -13.10 14.26
C ASP A 21 22.16 -14.55 14.07
N ASP A 22 22.59 -15.46 14.91
CA ASP A 22 22.23 -16.89 14.86
C ASP A 22 20.72 -17.18 14.93
N ARG A 23 19.91 -16.19 15.33
CA ARG A 23 18.45 -16.28 15.38
C ARG A 23 17.80 -15.97 14.01
N VAL A 24 18.58 -15.40 13.08
CA VAL A 24 18.11 -15.06 11.73
C VAL A 24 18.53 -16.17 10.76
N THR A 25 17.57 -16.94 10.27
CA THR A 25 17.80 -18.09 9.37
C THR A 25 17.77 -17.72 7.90
N GLY A 26 17.25 -16.53 7.56
CA GLY A 26 17.19 -16.03 6.19
C GLY A 26 17.04 -14.53 6.12
N ALA A 27 17.58 -13.94 5.05
CA ALA A 27 17.37 -12.54 4.72
C ALA A 27 17.12 -12.37 3.22
N ALA A 28 16.23 -11.45 2.89
CA ALA A 28 15.93 -11.07 1.51
C ALA A 28 15.82 -9.55 1.39
N LEU A 29 16.12 -9.04 0.20
CA LEU A 29 15.71 -7.71 -0.22
C LEU A 29 14.29 -7.78 -0.76
N THR A 30 13.51 -6.73 -0.50
CA THR A 30 12.19 -6.56 -1.09
C THR A 30 12.07 -5.19 -1.77
N GLY A 31 10.89 -4.84 -2.28
CA GLY A 31 10.69 -3.53 -2.91
C GLY A 31 11.52 -3.29 -4.18
N SER A 32 11.98 -2.07 -4.36
CA SER A 32 12.73 -1.63 -5.55
C SER A 32 14.11 -2.29 -5.65
N ALA A 33 14.77 -2.55 -4.53
CA ALA A 33 16.07 -3.20 -4.48
C ALA A 33 16.04 -4.61 -5.07
N ALA A 34 15.01 -5.40 -4.74
CA ALA A 34 14.85 -6.76 -5.27
C ALA A 34 14.63 -6.81 -6.78
N LEU A 35 14.14 -5.72 -7.38
CA LEU A 35 13.87 -5.60 -8.82
C LEU A 35 15.00 -4.91 -9.59
N GLY A 36 16.03 -4.42 -8.91
CA GLY A 36 17.09 -3.60 -9.50
C GLY A 36 16.60 -2.25 -10.03
N ASN A 37 15.48 -1.75 -9.52
CA ASN A 37 14.83 -0.50 -9.94
C ASN A 37 14.97 0.61 -8.89
N GLU A 38 16.01 0.56 -8.07
CA GLU A 38 16.28 1.59 -7.08
C GLU A 38 16.60 2.93 -7.73
N ASP A 39 16.03 3.99 -7.17
CA ASP A 39 16.33 5.36 -7.53
C ASP A 39 16.79 6.17 -6.30
N ARG A 40 16.99 7.48 -6.47
CA ARG A 40 17.40 8.36 -5.36
C ARG A 40 16.39 8.48 -4.22
N TRP A 41 15.15 8.06 -4.43
CA TRP A 41 14.04 8.16 -3.48
C TRP A 41 13.70 6.82 -2.83
N SER A 42 14.39 5.75 -3.28
CA SER A 42 14.15 4.41 -2.73
C SER A 42 14.53 4.34 -1.26
N ASP A 43 13.72 3.63 -0.53
CA ASP A 43 13.91 3.22 0.87
C ASP A 43 14.80 1.96 0.96
N VAL A 44 15.01 1.48 2.19
CA VAL A 44 15.66 0.20 2.45
C VAL A 44 14.60 -0.79 2.91
N ASP A 45 14.39 -1.86 2.15
CA ASP A 45 13.46 -2.93 2.46
C ASP A 45 14.23 -4.24 2.72
N VAL A 46 14.25 -4.72 3.96
CA VAL A 46 14.86 -5.98 4.37
C VAL A 46 13.80 -6.91 4.97
N PHE A 47 13.79 -8.16 4.54
CA PHE A 47 12.87 -9.18 5.03
C PHE A 47 13.67 -10.32 5.70
N LEU A 48 13.40 -10.59 6.98
CA LEU A 48 14.15 -11.51 7.81
C LEU A 48 13.29 -12.72 8.23
N GLY A 49 13.83 -13.92 8.00
CA GLY A 49 13.33 -15.15 8.59
C GLY A 49 13.96 -15.40 9.95
N VAL A 50 13.15 -15.58 10.97
CA VAL A 50 13.58 -15.81 12.35
C VAL A 50 13.34 -17.25 12.73
N ALA A 51 14.34 -17.89 13.31
CA ALA A 51 14.28 -19.29 13.75
C ALA A 51 13.08 -19.54 14.69
N GLU A 52 12.39 -20.66 14.50
CA GLU A 52 11.25 -21.08 15.36
C GLU A 52 11.66 -21.24 16.83
N SER A 53 12.94 -21.52 17.09
CA SER A 53 13.49 -21.63 18.45
C SER A 53 13.73 -20.30 19.14
N ALA A 54 13.71 -19.18 18.40
CA ALA A 54 13.94 -17.84 18.92
C ALA A 54 12.60 -17.16 19.27
N ASN A 55 12.66 -16.28 20.28
CA ASN A 55 11.53 -15.40 20.59
C ASN A 55 11.52 -14.23 19.62
N LEU A 56 10.52 -14.18 18.74
CA LEU A 56 10.39 -13.13 17.71
C LEU A 56 10.37 -11.73 18.32
N ASP A 57 9.66 -11.52 19.43
CA ASP A 57 9.53 -10.19 20.04
C ASP A 57 10.89 -9.74 20.64
N GLU A 58 11.70 -10.65 21.17
CA GLU A 58 13.06 -10.33 21.63
C GLU A 58 13.99 -9.98 20.47
N VAL A 59 13.93 -10.74 19.36
CA VAL A 59 14.70 -10.42 18.15
C VAL A 59 14.33 -9.04 17.63
N VAL A 60 13.04 -8.76 17.51
CA VAL A 60 12.54 -7.45 17.07
C VAL A 60 13.00 -6.32 18.01
N ALA A 61 13.00 -6.53 19.33
CA ALA A 61 13.44 -5.54 20.31
C ALA A 61 14.94 -5.24 20.17
N ASP A 62 15.77 -6.28 20.05
CA ASP A 62 17.23 -6.13 19.90
C ASP A 62 17.60 -5.42 18.58
N TRP A 63 16.94 -5.81 17.49
CA TRP A 63 17.12 -5.16 16.20
C TRP A 63 16.68 -3.69 16.23
N THR A 64 15.59 -3.40 16.94
CA THR A 64 15.13 -2.02 17.12
C THR A 64 16.17 -1.18 17.84
N SER A 65 16.70 -1.66 18.96
CA SER A 65 17.75 -0.97 19.72
C SER A 65 18.95 -0.66 18.84
N THR A 66 19.38 -1.64 18.03
CA THR A 66 20.51 -1.45 17.11
C THR A 66 20.23 -0.37 16.06
N VAL A 67 19.04 -0.35 15.44
CA VAL A 67 18.74 0.68 14.43
C VAL A 67 18.71 2.08 15.05
N TYR A 68 18.23 2.20 16.28
CA TYR A 68 18.29 3.48 17.02
C TYR A 68 19.72 3.91 17.33
N GLU A 69 20.57 2.98 17.76
CA GLU A 69 21.94 3.27 18.20
C GLU A 69 22.90 3.51 17.03
N GLU A 70 22.75 2.76 15.93
CA GLU A 70 23.74 2.72 14.85
C GLU A 70 23.31 3.44 13.58
N ALA A 71 22.00 3.68 13.39
CA ALA A 71 21.46 4.29 12.17
C ALA A 71 20.71 5.61 12.43
N ASP A 72 20.79 6.17 13.65
CA ASP A 72 20.15 7.44 14.01
C ASP A 72 18.63 7.44 13.74
N ALA A 73 17.93 6.36 14.13
CA ALA A 73 16.49 6.31 14.02
C ALA A 73 15.83 7.33 14.97
N VAL A 74 14.85 8.08 14.47
CA VAL A 74 14.10 9.07 15.27
C VAL A 74 12.74 8.53 15.71
N HIS A 75 12.18 7.58 14.95
CA HIS A 75 10.90 6.94 15.26
C HIS A 75 10.75 5.63 14.49
N HIS A 76 9.87 4.75 14.97
CA HIS A 76 9.40 3.59 14.22
C HIS A 76 7.89 3.39 14.36
N TRP A 77 7.31 2.67 13.41
CA TRP A 77 5.91 2.29 13.40
C TRP A 77 5.74 0.86 12.89
N ASP A 78 4.82 0.10 13.47
CA ASP A 78 4.61 -1.29 13.16
C ASP A 78 3.42 -1.51 12.24
N VAL A 79 3.63 -2.31 11.19
CA VAL A 79 2.57 -2.82 10.30
C VAL A 79 2.60 -4.35 10.36
N ARG A 80 1.45 -4.97 10.63
CA ARG A 80 1.33 -6.43 10.61
C ARG A 80 0.66 -6.89 9.31
N ALA A 81 1.24 -7.91 8.69
CA ALA A 81 0.68 -8.55 7.50
C ALA A 81 0.85 -10.08 7.63
N GLY A 82 -0.23 -10.77 7.98
CA GLY A 82 -0.18 -12.19 8.33
C GLY A 82 0.69 -12.40 9.56
N THR A 83 1.68 -13.28 9.46
CA THR A 83 2.66 -13.57 10.51
C THR A 83 3.81 -12.57 10.55
N ALA A 84 4.02 -11.78 9.48
CA ALA A 84 5.11 -10.83 9.40
C ALA A 84 4.80 -9.54 10.16
N LEU A 85 5.78 -9.05 10.91
CA LEU A 85 5.83 -7.72 11.48
C LEU A 85 6.79 -6.87 10.65
N TYR A 86 6.27 -5.85 10.00
CA TYR A 86 7.07 -4.82 9.32
C TYR A 86 7.27 -3.67 10.30
N ARG A 87 8.50 -3.42 10.69
CA ARG A 87 8.88 -2.24 11.48
C ARG A 87 9.50 -1.21 10.55
N VAL A 88 8.77 -0.13 10.38
CA VAL A 88 9.14 1.00 9.54
C VAL A 88 9.86 2.03 10.40
N PHE A 89 11.13 2.30 10.13
CA PHE A 89 11.92 3.31 10.81
C PHE A 89 12.03 4.58 9.95
N LEU A 90 11.98 5.72 10.61
CA LEU A 90 12.41 6.98 10.06
C LEU A 90 13.76 7.35 10.68
N LEU A 91 14.77 7.54 9.85
CA LEU A 91 16.08 7.97 10.28
C LEU A 91 16.21 9.50 10.30
N GLY A 92 17.13 10.05 11.08
CA GLY A 92 17.40 11.48 11.15
C GLY A 92 17.80 12.11 9.81
N SER A 93 18.34 11.33 8.89
CA SER A 93 18.60 11.73 7.49
C SER A 93 17.35 11.88 6.61
N GLY A 94 16.19 11.42 7.09
CA GLY A 94 14.95 11.31 6.33
C GLY A 94 14.84 10.01 5.52
N LEU A 95 15.78 9.06 5.66
CA LEU A 95 15.68 7.75 5.05
C LEU A 95 14.65 6.90 5.79
N GLN A 96 13.78 6.21 5.05
CA GLN A 96 12.92 5.15 5.55
C GLN A 96 13.65 3.81 5.48
N VAL A 97 13.55 3.02 6.54
CA VAL A 97 14.08 1.66 6.60
C VAL A 97 12.99 0.74 7.09
N ASP A 98 12.60 -0.22 6.26
CA ASP A 98 11.59 -1.21 6.56
C ASP A 98 12.26 -2.56 6.83
N ILE A 99 12.14 -3.03 8.07
CA ILE A 99 12.62 -4.36 8.43
C ILE A 99 11.40 -5.22 8.75
N ALA A 100 11.18 -6.23 7.91
CA ALA A 100 10.14 -7.23 8.15
C ALA A 100 10.74 -8.43 8.87
N PHE A 101 10.06 -8.91 9.89
CA PHE A 101 10.40 -10.10 10.65
C PHE A 101 9.27 -11.12 10.51
N THR A 102 9.61 -12.35 10.16
CA THR A 102 8.64 -13.45 10.04
C THR A 102 9.25 -14.74 10.61
N PRO A 103 8.47 -15.67 11.14
CA PRO A 103 8.98 -17.02 11.41
C PRO A 103 9.62 -17.63 10.17
N GLU A 104 10.66 -18.46 10.35
CA GLU A 104 11.34 -19.11 9.23
C GLU A 104 10.40 -19.96 8.36
N SER A 105 9.35 -20.54 8.97
CA SER A 105 8.31 -21.28 8.28
C SER A 105 7.47 -20.45 7.29
N ASP A 106 7.57 -19.12 7.37
CA ASP A 106 6.89 -18.15 6.50
C ASP A 106 7.87 -17.22 5.73
N PHE A 107 9.16 -17.52 5.79
CA PHE A 107 10.16 -16.77 5.03
C PHE A 107 10.09 -17.14 3.55
N GLY A 108 9.40 -16.34 2.74
CA GLY A 108 9.19 -16.62 1.32
C GLY A 108 8.63 -15.45 0.52
N ALA A 109 8.69 -15.60 -0.79
CA ALA A 109 8.25 -14.58 -1.75
C ALA A 109 6.73 -14.43 -1.76
N ARG A 110 6.21 -13.26 -1.36
CA ARG A 110 4.78 -12.90 -1.46
C ARG A 110 4.48 -12.00 -2.66
N SER A 111 5.51 -11.61 -3.39
CA SER A 111 5.44 -10.77 -4.60
C SER A 111 6.70 -10.99 -5.45
N PRO A 112 6.70 -10.57 -6.73
CA PRO A 112 7.91 -10.61 -7.56
C PRO A 112 9.09 -9.79 -7.00
N SER A 113 8.83 -8.81 -6.13
CA SER A 113 9.85 -7.99 -5.49
C SER A 113 10.39 -8.67 -4.22
N PHE A 114 11.00 -9.85 -4.40
CA PHE A 114 11.66 -10.62 -3.34
C PHE A 114 12.93 -11.25 -3.92
N GLN A 115 14.07 -10.95 -3.32
CA GLN A 115 15.37 -11.51 -3.68
C GLN A 115 16.06 -12.03 -2.43
N ALA A 116 16.15 -13.36 -2.29
CA ALA A 116 16.88 -13.97 -1.19
C ALA A 116 18.37 -13.59 -1.24
N VAL A 117 18.91 -13.16 -0.11
CA VAL A 117 20.33 -12.86 0.08
C VAL A 117 21.04 -14.06 0.71
N PHE A 118 20.40 -14.69 1.69
CA PHE A 118 20.80 -15.99 2.27
C PHE A 118 19.58 -16.67 2.91
N GLY A 119 19.74 -17.94 3.29
CA GLY A 119 18.64 -18.79 3.75
C GLY A 119 17.83 -19.35 2.58
N GLU A 120 16.98 -20.33 2.86
CA GLU A 120 16.14 -20.99 1.87
C GLU A 120 14.69 -20.51 1.99
N PRO A 121 14.15 -19.74 1.01
CA PRO A 121 12.75 -19.33 1.03
C PRO A 121 11.82 -20.52 0.92
N VAL A 122 10.74 -20.50 1.72
CA VAL A 122 9.66 -21.45 1.60
C VAL A 122 8.62 -20.96 0.58
N ASP A 123 7.82 -21.90 0.05
CA ASP A 123 6.70 -21.56 -0.82
C ASP A 123 5.55 -20.98 0.03
N VAL A 124 5.25 -19.71 -0.18
CA VAL A 124 4.16 -19.01 0.50
C VAL A 124 3.14 -18.51 -0.52
N PRO A 125 1.84 -18.65 -0.25
CA PRO A 125 0.84 -18.16 -1.19
C PRO A 125 0.93 -16.63 -1.33
N ALA A 126 0.88 -16.15 -2.57
CA ALA A 126 0.74 -14.72 -2.83
C ALA A 126 -0.60 -14.22 -2.26
N PRO A 127 -0.66 -13.00 -1.71
CA PRO A 127 -1.92 -12.42 -1.25
C PRO A 127 -2.89 -12.29 -2.41
N GLU A 128 -4.14 -12.71 -2.20
CA GLU A 128 -5.18 -12.54 -3.20
C GLU A 128 -5.50 -11.05 -3.41
N PRO A 129 -5.71 -10.63 -4.66
CA PRO A 129 -6.18 -9.29 -4.94
C PRO A 129 -7.59 -9.09 -4.37
N PRO A 130 -8.01 -7.85 -4.05
CA PRO A 130 -9.35 -7.60 -3.57
C PRO A 130 -10.40 -8.01 -4.61
N ALA A 131 -11.50 -8.61 -4.16
CA ALA A 131 -12.56 -9.04 -5.05
C ALA A 131 -13.29 -7.85 -5.69
N PHE A 132 -13.64 -7.96 -6.97
CA PHE A 132 -14.42 -6.93 -7.68
C PHE A 132 -15.66 -6.48 -6.90
N ALA A 133 -16.42 -7.44 -6.35
CA ALA A 133 -17.64 -7.16 -5.61
C ALA A 133 -17.42 -6.27 -4.37
N ASP A 134 -16.32 -6.49 -3.65
CA ASP A 134 -15.98 -5.72 -2.46
C ASP A 134 -15.56 -4.30 -2.82
N VAL A 135 -14.74 -4.14 -3.86
CA VAL A 135 -14.28 -2.84 -4.33
C VAL A 135 -15.45 -2.02 -4.89
N ALA A 136 -16.28 -2.62 -5.75
CA ALA A 136 -17.48 -1.98 -6.26
C ALA A 136 -18.47 -1.64 -5.13
N GLY A 137 -18.58 -2.53 -4.13
CA GLY A 137 -19.40 -2.34 -2.94
C GLY A 137 -19.00 -1.11 -2.13
N LEU A 138 -17.71 -0.99 -1.83
CA LEU A 138 -17.17 0.20 -1.14
C LEU A 138 -17.34 1.47 -1.97
N GLY A 139 -17.21 1.38 -3.30
CA GLY A 139 -17.41 2.48 -4.23
C GLY A 139 -18.81 3.08 -4.14
N TRP A 140 -19.86 2.27 -4.36
CA TRP A 140 -21.25 2.78 -4.32
C TRP A 140 -21.68 3.18 -2.89
N LEU A 141 -21.18 2.49 -1.86
CA LEU A 141 -21.40 2.88 -0.47
C LEU A 141 -20.84 4.28 -0.22
N GLY A 142 -19.63 4.56 -0.74
CA GLY A 142 -18.99 5.87 -0.66
C GLY A 142 -19.83 6.97 -1.30
N LEU A 143 -20.45 6.71 -2.47
CA LEU A 143 -21.36 7.67 -3.11
C LEU A 143 -22.55 8.04 -2.21
N LEU A 144 -23.18 7.04 -1.58
CA LEU A 144 -24.31 7.27 -0.67
C LEU A 144 -23.89 8.08 0.58
N HIS A 145 -22.74 7.75 1.15
CA HIS A 145 -22.24 8.47 2.33
C HIS A 145 -21.83 9.89 2.00
N ALA A 146 -21.20 10.13 0.85
CA ALA A 146 -20.82 11.47 0.41
C ALA A 146 -22.07 12.37 0.23
N GLY A 147 -23.12 11.87 -0.46
CA GLY A 147 -24.38 12.60 -0.63
C GLY A 147 -25.02 12.96 0.70
N LYS A 148 -25.20 11.98 1.60
CA LYS A 148 -25.75 12.19 2.94
C LYS A 148 -24.91 13.18 3.77
N ALA A 149 -23.58 13.15 3.65
CA ALA A 149 -22.68 14.06 4.36
C ALA A 149 -22.84 15.51 3.84
N ILE A 150 -22.97 15.71 2.51
CA ILE A 150 -23.22 17.01 1.91
C ILE A 150 -24.54 17.60 2.47
N ASP A 151 -25.62 16.81 2.46
CA ASP A 151 -26.95 17.26 2.88
C ASP A 151 -27.03 17.57 4.39
N ARG A 152 -26.19 16.90 5.18
CA ARG A 152 -26.04 17.16 6.63
C ARG A 152 -25.08 18.31 6.93
N GLY A 153 -24.50 18.97 5.94
CA GLY A 153 -23.51 20.03 6.14
C GLY A 153 -22.20 19.55 6.75
N ARG A 154 -21.76 18.33 6.44
CA ARG A 154 -20.51 17.72 6.90
C ARG A 154 -19.46 17.67 5.80
N PRO A 155 -18.83 18.80 5.47
CA PRO A 155 -18.03 18.91 4.25
C PRO A 155 -16.76 18.03 4.26
N TRP A 156 -16.13 17.83 5.43
CA TRP A 156 -14.95 16.98 5.54
C TRP A 156 -15.27 15.49 5.39
N GLU A 157 -16.40 15.04 5.95
CA GLU A 157 -16.90 13.68 5.77
C GLU A 157 -17.24 13.43 4.29
N ALA A 158 -17.87 14.40 3.63
CA ALA A 158 -18.19 14.31 2.21
C ALA A 158 -16.92 14.23 1.34
N ALA A 159 -15.92 15.07 1.59
CA ALA A 159 -14.66 15.06 0.86
C ALA A 159 -13.91 13.72 1.04
N TYR A 160 -13.90 13.16 2.24
CA TYR A 160 -13.34 11.83 2.52
C TYR A 160 -14.01 10.75 1.67
N TRP A 161 -15.34 10.68 1.67
CA TRP A 161 -16.04 9.66 0.91
C TRP A 161 -15.89 9.82 -0.60
N ILE A 162 -15.84 11.04 -1.13
CA ILE A 162 -15.52 11.29 -2.55
C ILE A 162 -14.13 10.75 -2.88
N GLY A 163 -13.15 10.98 -2.01
CA GLY A 163 -11.82 10.40 -2.13
C GLY A 163 -11.85 8.87 -2.16
N CYS A 164 -12.58 8.24 -1.23
CA CYS A 164 -12.77 6.78 -1.23
C CYS A 164 -13.35 6.27 -2.56
N VAL A 165 -14.37 6.92 -3.12
CA VAL A 165 -14.96 6.51 -4.41
C VAL A 165 -13.92 6.55 -5.52
N ARG A 166 -13.12 7.63 -5.60
CA ARG A 166 -12.02 7.74 -6.57
C ARG A 166 -11.02 6.59 -6.39
N ASP A 167 -10.62 6.29 -5.16
CA ASP A 167 -9.65 5.24 -4.87
C ASP A 167 -10.18 3.85 -5.24
N GLN A 168 -11.49 3.59 -5.01
CA GLN A 168 -12.12 2.35 -5.47
C GLN A 168 -12.20 2.27 -7.00
N THR A 169 -12.46 3.39 -7.68
CA THR A 169 -12.47 3.43 -9.16
C THR A 169 -11.10 3.12 -9.74
N LEU A 170 -10.03 3.71 -9.19
CA LEU A 170 -8.64 3.40 -9.55
C LEU A 170 -8.31 1.92 -9.27
N THR A 171 -8.74 1.40 -8.13
CA THR A 171 -8.55 -0.01 -7.76
C THR A 171 -9.22 -0.94 -8.78
N LEU A 172 -10.48 -0.69 -9.16
CA LEU A 172 -11.18 -1.47 -10.20
C LEU A 172 -10.45 -1.44 -11.54
N ALA A 173 -9.99 -0.26 -11.95
CA ALA A 173 -9.25 -0.11 -13.21
C ALA A 173 -7.90 -0.85 -13.18
N CYS A 174 -7.16 -0.75 -12.08
CA CYS A 174 -5.91 -1.49 -11.89
C CYS A 174 -6.16 -3.01 -11.95
N LEU A 175 -7.14 -3.54 -11.23
CA LEU A 175 -7.49 -4.96 -11.24
C LEU A 175 -7.84 -5.45 -12.65
N ARG A 176 -8.67 -4.70 -13.38
CA ARG A 176 -9.10 -5.05 -14.73
C ARG A 176 -7.95 -5.05 -15.74
N LEU A 177 -6.95 -4.16 -15.56
CA LEU A 177 -5.82 -4.01 -16.48
C LEU A 177 -4.57 -4.77 -16.04
N GLY A 178 -4.62 -5.49 -14.90
CA GLY A 178 -3.50 -6.27 -14.39
C GLY A 178 -2.42 -5.44 -13.70
N GLU A 179 -2.77 -4.19 -13.30
CA GLU A 179 -1.89 -3.29 -12.57
C GLU A 179 -2.05 -3.45 -11.05
N SER A 180 -1.04 -3.03 -10.28
CA SER A 180 -1.10 -3.10 -8.82
C SER A 180 -2.06 -2.06 -8.24
N PRO A 181 -3.15 -2.47 -7.54
CA PRO A 181 -4.07 -1.53 -6.91
C PRO A 181 -3.53 -0.98 -5.59
N ARG A 182 -2.50 -1.60 -5.01
CA ARG A 182 -2.02 -1.30 -3.67
C ARG A 182 -1.41 0.10 -3.61
N TYR A 183 -1.96 0.96 -2.75
CA TYR A 183 -1.53 2.36 -2.57
C TYR A 183 -1.53 3.16 -3.88
N SER A 184 -2.41 2.81 -4.81
CA SER A 184 -2.48 3.40 -6.16
C SER A 184 -1.19 3.31 -6.98
N ARG A 185 -0.27 2.37 -6.66
CA ARG A 185 1.04 2.25 -7.36
C ARG A 185 0.90 1.98 -8.85
N GLY A 186 -0.15 1.28 -9.28
CA GLY A 186 -0.43 1.04 -10.69
C GLY A 186 -1.27 2.14 -11.36
N ALA A 187 -1.74 3.14 -10.62
CA ALA A 187 -2.65 4.15 -11.17
C ALA A 187 -1.97 5.02 -12.24
N ASP A 188 -0.68 5.32 -12.10
CA ASP A 188 0.08 6.11 -13.05
C ASP A 188 0.35 5.38 -14.38
N ALA A 189 0.20 4.05 -14.41
CA ALA A 189 0.28 3.25 -15.62
C ALA A 189 -1.07 3.13 -16.36
N LEU A 190 -2.17 3.59 -15.75
CA LEU A 190 -3.49 3.53 -16.37
C LEU A 190 -3.59 4.50 -17.56
N PRO A 191 -4.36 4.13 -18.61
CA PRO A 191 -4.62 5.03 -19.74
C PRO A 191 -5.25 6.36 -19.31
N ALA A 192 -4.84 7.46 -19.93
CA ALA A 192 -5.38 8.80 -19.66
C ALA A 192 -6.91 8.89 -19.80
N GLY A 193 -7.54 8.05 -20.63
CA GLY A 193 -8.99 7.97 -20.73
C GLY A 193 -9.69 7.51 -19.46
N ILE A 194 -8.95 6.91 -18.50
CA ILE A 194 -9.44 6.53 -17.18
C ILE A 194 -9.06 7.59 -16.14
N THR A 195 -7.81 8.05 -16.15
CA THR A 195 -7.28 8.94 -15.10
C THR A 195 -7.73 10.39 -15.27
N ALA A 196 -7.79 10.92 -16.50
CA ALA A 196 -8.19 12.31 -16.72
C ALA A 196 -9.61 12.66 -16.23
N PRO A 197 -10.67 11.82 -16.44
CA PRO A 197 -11.97 12.10 -15.83
C PRO A 197 -11.95 12.08 -14.29
N LEU A 198 -11.04 11.32 -13.68
CA LEU A 198 -10.90 11.26 -12.22
C LEU A 198 -10.34 12.54 -11.61
N GLU A 199 -9.65 13.39 -12.37
CA GLU A 199 -9.22 14.72 -11.92
C GLU A 199 -10.42 15.57 -11.48
N GLU A 200 -11.58 15.42 -12.14
CA GLU A 200 -12.81 16.10 -11.76
C GLU A 200 -13.39 15.64 -10.41
N THR A 201 -12.89 14.54 -9.85
CA THR A 201 -13.26 14.08 -8.50
C THR A 201 -12.49 14.79 -7.39
N LEU A 202 -11.45 15.54 -7.73
CA LEU A 202 -10.66 16.28 -6.76
C LEU A 202 -11.48 17.45 -6.19
N VAL A 203 -11.53 17.52 -4.87
CA VAL A 203 -12.25 18.56 -4.14
C VAL A 203 -11.30 19.73 -3.88
N SER A 204 -11.50 20.85 -4.57
CA SER A 204 -10.66 22.04 -4.42
C SER A 204 -10.95 22.83 -3.14
N ALA A 205 -12.19 22.74 -2.63
CA ALA A 205 -12.60 23.35 -1.37
C ALA A 205 -13.82 22.63 -0.77
N PRO A 206 -13.90 22.48 0.56
CA PRO A 206 -15.00 21.76 1.22
C PRO A 206 -16.29 22.61 1.31
N ARG A 207 -16.80 23.02 0.14
CA ARG A 207 -18.05 23.78 -0.01
C ARG A 207 -19.09 22.94 -0.75
N ALA A 208 -20.35 23.06 -0.38
CA ALA A 208 -21.44 22.22 -0.89
C ALA A 208 -21.52 22.14 -2.43
N GLY A 209 -21.35 23.27 -3.13
CA GLY A 209 -21.37 23.30 -4.59
C GLY A 209 -20.23 22.49 -5.21
N GLU A 210 -19.03 22.64 -4.68
CA GLU A 210 -17.84 21.94 -5.13
C GLU A 210 -17.91 20.44 -4.82
N LEU A 211 -18.35 20.09 -3.60
CA LEU A 211 -18.55 18.70 -3.19
C LEU A 211 -19.58 17.99 -4.09
N ARG A 212 -20.69 18.66 -4.44
CA ARG A 212 -21.67 18.10 -5.36
C ARG A 212 -21.13 17.93 -6.78
N ARG A 213 -20.27 18.85 -7.26
CA ARG A 213 -19.59 18.69 -8.57
C ARG A 213 -18.69 17.46 -8.54
N ALA A 214 -17.80 17.36 -7.55
CA ALA A 214 -16.87 16.25 -7.41
C ALA A 214 -17.60 14.90 -7.22
N LEU A 215 -18.68 14.87 -6.45
CA LEU A 215 -19.50 13.67 -6.26
C LEU A 215 -20.13 13.18 -7.57
N ARG A 216 -20.66 14.09 -8.41
CA ARG A 216 -21.20 13.71 -9.72
C ARG A 216 -20.12 13.11 -10.62
N ALA A 217 -18.93 13.70 -10.65
CA ALA A 217 -17.81 13.15 -11.40
C ALA A 217 -17.40 11.76 -10.86
N ALA A 218 -17.30 11.61 -9.55
CA ALA A 218 -16.97 10.34 -8.93
C ALA A 218 -17.99 9.25 -9.25
N ARG A 219 -19.30 9.58 -9.21
CA ARG A 219 -20.37 8.65 -9.60
C ARG A 219 -20.22 8.21 -11.05
N GLN A 220 -20.01 9.14 -11.96
CA GLN A 220 -19.85 8.82 -13.37
C GLN A 220 -18.66 7.89 -13.61
N CYS A 221 -17.47 8.24 -13.08
CA CYS A 221 -16.27 7.43 -13.24
C CYS A 221 -16.42 6.02 -12.67
N LEU A 222 -17.02 5.89 -11.47
CA LEU A 222 -17.23 4.60 -10.83
C LEU A 222 -18.19 3.71 -11.66
N LEU A 223 -19.32 4.25 -12.08
CA LEU A 223 -20.30 3.48 -12.85
C LEU A 223 -19.77 3.07 -14.23
N GLU A 224 -19.03 3.94 -14.90
CA GLU A 224 -18.34 3.61 -16.15
C GLU A 224 -17.33 2.48 -15.95
N GLU A 225 -16.54 2.51 -14.87
CA GLU A 225 -15.54 1.48 -14.61
C GLU A 225 -16.19 0.16 -14.19
N ILE A 226 -17.23 0.17 -13.35
CA ILE A 226 -18.02 -1.03 -13.02
C ILE A 226 -18.62 -1.62 -14.31
N GLY A 227 -19.17 -0.79 -15.19
CA GLY A 227 -19.80 -1.21 -16.44
C GLY A 227 -18.84 -1.92 -17.41
N ARG A 228 -17.55 -1.68 -17.32
CA ARG A 228 -16.53 -2.40 -18.10
C ARG A 228 -16.38 -3.88 -17.70
N THR A 229 -16.84 -4.24 -16.50
CA THR A 229 -16.79 -5.61 -15.97
C THR A 229 -18.19 -6.20 -15.81
N ASP A 230 -19.15 -5.42 -15.31
CA ASP A 230 -20.56 -5.81 -15.08
C ASP A 230 -21.51 -4.68 -15.43
N THR A 231 -21.95 -4.65 -16.70
CA THR A 231 -22.89 -3.64 -17.21
C THR A 231 -24.23 -3.69 -16.47
N ALA A 232 -24.72 -4.89 -16.14
CA ALA A 232 -26.01 -5.04 -15.46
C ALA A 232 -25.98 -4.48 -14.04
N LEU A 233 -24.85 -4.62 -13.34
CA LEU A 233 -24.65 -4.00 -12.02
C LEU A 233 -24.59 -2.48 -12.15
N ALA A 234 -23.83 -1.94 -13.11
CA ALA A 234 -23.74 -0.51 -13.35
C ALA A 234 -25.09 0.12 -13.58
N ASP A 235 -25.93 -0.48 -14.45
CA ASP A 235 -27.28 0.00 -14.78
C ASP A 235 -28.19 0.02 -13.53
N ARG A 236 -28.16 -1.04 -12.72
CA ARG A 236 -28.94 -1.10 -11.46
C ARG A 236 -28.51 -0.03 -10.47
N LEU A 237 -27.17 0.16 -10.33
CA LEU A 237 -26.63 1.18 -9.45
C LEU A 237 -26.98 2.59 -9.94
N ASP A 238 -26.90 2.83 -11.25
CA ASP A 238 -27.25 4.12 -11.84
C ASP A 238 -28.70 4.50 -11.53
N GLN A 239 -29.64 3.57 -11.73
CA GLN A 239 -31.05 3.76 -11.40
C GLN A 239 -31.27 4.02 -9.90
N ALA A 240 -30.63 3.24 -9.03
CA ALA A 240 -30.79 3.37 -7.59
C ALA A 240 -30.21 4.67 -7.03
N LEU A 241 -29.12 5.15 -7.62
CA LEU A 241 -28.40 6.36 -7.19
C LEU A 241 -28.87 7.65 -7.91
N ALA A 242 -29.83 7.57 -8.84
CA ALA A 242 -30.36 8.72 -9.55
C ALA A 242 -31.28 9.64 -8.69
N GLY A 243 -31.78 9.14 -7.57
CA GLY A 243 -32.73 9.83 -6.70
C GLY A 243 -32.12 10.46 -5.43
N GLY A 244 -30.79 10.50 -5.30
CA GLY A 244 -30.09 11.00 -4.12
C GLY A 244 -29.31 12.29 -4.35
#